data_d170bf33edafcffd7e2cedf61793ee8a
#
_entry.id   d170bf33edafcffd7e2cedf61793ee8a
#
_cell.length_a   1.000
_cell.length_b   1.000
_cell.length_c   1.000
_cell.angle_alpha   90.00
_cell.angle_beta   90.00
_cell.angle_gamma   90.00
#
_symmetry.space_group_name_H-M   'P 1'
#
loop_
_entity.id
_entity.type
_entity.pdbx_description
1 polymer ?
#
loop_
_entity_poly.entity_id
_entity_poly.type
_entity_poly.pdbx_seq_one_letter_code
_entity_poly.pdbx_strand_id
1 'polypeptide(L)'
;LPCFFFVGILFAMKERSPYLHKVQYYETDQMGVVHHSNYIRWFEEARTDLLERAGLGYDKMEERGIVVPVLAVSCEYKTSVRYGESVAIIPTVEAYTGLRLTISYRIVDAGTGETRATGETRHAFLDRDFRPSPLRRGHPDVDELMRNLVNAALAFMP
;
A
#
# COMPACT_ATOMS: atom_id res chain seq x y z
N LEU A 1 -2.40 28.63 17.07
CA LEU A 1 -2.10 27.19 17.06
C LEU A 1 -3.16 26.30 16.35
N PRO A 2 -3.80 26.67 15.24
CA PRO A 2 -4.66 25.73 14.48
C PRO A 2 -4.04 25.21 13.18
N CYS A 3 -2.93 25.78 12.69
CA CYS A 3 -2.40 25.38 11.37
C CYS A 3 -1.76 23.98 11.32
N PHE A 4 -1.09 23.53 12.37
CA PHE A 4 -0.44 22.23 12.38
C PHE A 4 -1.43 21.05 12.43
N PHE A 5 -2.56 21.23 13.11
CA PHE A 5 -3.60 20.19 13.20
C PHE A 5 -4.34 20.01 11.86
N PHE A 6 -4.56 21.09 11.13
CA PHE A 6 -5.23 21.08 9.83
C PHE A 6 -4.35 20.46 8.72
N VAL A 7 -3.06 20.73 8.75
CA VAL A 7 -2.08 20.15 7.80
C VAL A 7 -1.96 18.63 8.03
N GLY A 8 -1.93 18.17 9.28
CA GLY A 8 -1.90 16.75 9.61
C GLY A 8 -3.17 15.99 9.16
N ILE A 9 -4.36 16.58 9.32
CA ILE A 9 -5.62 15.99 8.87
C ILE A 9 -5.69 15.94 7.33
N LEU A 10 -5.29 17.00 6.64
CA LEU A 10 -5.27 17.05 5.17
C LEU A 10 -4.27 16.05 4.59
N PHE A 11 -3.11 15.89 5.22
CA PHE A 11 -2.10 14.89 4.88
C PHE A 11 -2.65 13.47 5.06
N ALA A 12 -3.25 13.17 6.21
CA ALA A 12 -3.88 11.88 6.50
C ALA A 12 -5.04 11.53 5.55
N MET A 13 -5.81 12.52 5.10
CA MET A 13 -6.89 12.32 4.12
C MET A 13 -6.33 12.06 2.71
N LYS A 14 -5.24 12.70 2.31
CA LYS A 14 -4.59 12.50 1.01
C LYS A 14 -3.98 11.11 0.89
N GLU A 15 -3.44 10.57 1.97
CA GLU A 15 -2.86 9.22 2.02
C GLU A 15 -3.90 8.10 2.05
N ARG A 16 -5.15 8.41 2.40
CA ARG A 16 -6.24 7.44 2.48
C ARG A 16 -7.08 7.33 1.22
N SER A 17 -6.78 8.12 0.19
CA SER A 17 -7.49 7.97 -1.07
C SER A 17 -7.23 6.57 -1.62
N PRO A 18 -8.27 5.78 -1.93
CA PRO A 18 -8.09 4.48 -2.52
C PRO A 18 -7.44 4.60 -3.89
N TYR A 19 -6.64 3.61 -4.25
CA TYR A 19 -6.16 3.46 -5.62
C TYR A 19 -7.30 2.88 -6.46
N LEU A 20 -7.73 3.60 -7.49
CA LEU A 20 -8.79 3.16 -8.39
C LEU A 20 -8.20 2.43 -9.59
N HIS A 21 -8.73 1.24 -9.87
CA HIS A 21 -8.32 0.42 -11.00
C HIS A 21 -9.54 -0.04 -11.80
N LYS A 22 -9.50 0.18 -13.11
CA LYS A 22 -10.47 -0.38 -14.06
C LYS A 22 -9.91 -1.66 -14.64
N VAL A 23 -10.62 -2.76 -14.47
CA VAL A 23 -10.20 -4.09 -14.94
C VAL A 23 -10.00 -4.10 -16.44
N GLN A 24 -8.83 -4.54 -16.88
CA GLN A 24 -8.45 -4.68 -18.27
C GLN A 24 -8.80 -6.08 -18.80
N TYR A 25 -8.98 -6.20 -20.11
CA TYR A 25 -9.32 -7.48 -20.73
C TYR A 25 -8.26 -8.56 -20.48
N TYR A 26 -6.97 -8.20 -20.55
CA TYR A 26 -5.86 -9.12 -20.32
C TYR A 26 -5.72 -9.62 -18.87
N GLU A 27 -6.45 -9.03 -17.93
CA GLU A 27 -6.43 -9.44 -16.53
C GLU A 27 -7.40 -10.60 -16.25
N THR A 28 -8.29 -10.91 -17.20
CA THR A 28 -9.27 -11.97 -17.05
C THR A 28 -8.76 -13.32 -17.56
N ASP A 29 -9.33 -14.38 -17.03
CA ASP A 29 -9.05 -15.76 -17.44
C ASP A 29 -10.23 -16.38 -18.19
N GLN A 30 -10.08 -17.65 -18.54
CA GLN A 30 -11.10 -18.39 -19.29
C GLN A 30 -12.43 -18.53 -18.53
N MET A 31 -12.45 -18.40 -17.20
CA MET A 31 -13.68 -18.37 -16.39
C MET A 31 -14.46 -17.06 -16.52
N GLY A 32 -13.91 -16.07 -17.22
CA GLY A 32 -14.50 -14.74 -17.37
C GLY A 32 -14.40 -13.86 -16.13
N VAL A 33 -13.47 -14.16 -15.23
CA VAL A 33 -13.16 -13.38 -14.03
C VAL A 33 -11.70 -12.97 -14.02
N VAL A 34 -11.36 -12.00 -13.19
CA VAL A 34 -9.96 -11.58 -13.00
C VAL A 34 -9.14 -12.75 -12.47
N HIS A 35 -8.04 -13.04 -13.15
CA HIS A 35 -7.09 -14.06 -12.71
C HIS A 35 -6.47 -13.67 -11.36
N HIS A 36 -6.40 -14.61 -10.45
CA HIS A 36 -5.98 -14.39 -9.06
C HIS A 36 -4.63 -13.66 -8.90
N SER A 37 -3.69 -13.81 -9.82
CA SER A 37 -2.38 -13.15 -9.75
C SER A 37 -2.46 -11.62 -9.90
N ASN A 38 -3.51 -11.09 -10.54
CA ASN A 38 -3.63 -9.65 -10.76
C ASN A 38 -3.93 -8.88 -9.47
N TYR A 39 -4.59 -9.50 -8.49
CA TYR A 39 -4.84 -8.88 -7.19
C TYR A 39 -3.54 -8.51 -6.46
N ILE A 40 -2.51 -9.35 -6.58
CA ILE A 40 -1.18 -9.08 -6.01
C ILE A 40 -0.50 -7.91 -6.74
N ARG A 41 -0.68 -7.78 -8.04
CA ARG A 41 -0.21 -6.62 -8.82
C ARG A 41 -0.93 -5.34 -8.39
N TRP A 42 -2.24 -5.40 -8.17
CA TRP A 42 -3.00 -4.26 -7.67
C TRP A 42 -2.57 -3.83 -6.26
N PHE A 43 -2.15 -4.78 -5.40
CA PHE A 43 -1.52 -4.43 -4.12
C PHE A 43 -0.25 -3.62 -4.32
N GLU A 44 0.59 -4.01 -5.29
CA GLU A 44 1.81 -3.27 -5.62
C GLU A 44 1.50 -1.88 -6.16
N GLU A 45 0.57 -1.76 -7.10
CA GLU A 45 0.14 -0.46 -7.65
C GLU A 45 -0.38 0.46 -6.54
N ALA A 46 -1.25 -0.03 -5.66
CA ALA A 46 -1.80 0.74 -4.56
C ALA A 46 -0.75 1.15 -3.51
N ARG A 47 0.21 0.28 -3.21
CA ARG A 47 1.33 0.57 -2.33
C ARG A 47 2.26 1.61 -2.94
N THR A 48 2.57 1.48 -4.21
CA THR A 48 3.41 2.44 -4.95
C THR A 48 2.77 3.82 -4.94
N ASP A 49 1.49 3.91 -5.27
CA ASP A 49 0.72 5.15 -5.24
C ASP A 49 0.66 5.77 -3.83
N LEU A 50 0.49 4.96 -2.78
CA LEU A 50 0.53 5.43 -1.40
C LEU A 50 1.87 6.08 -1.04
N LEU A 51 2.97 5.41 -1.37
CA LEU A 51 4.32 5.90 -1.07
C LEU A 51 4.68 7.14 -1.90
N GLU A 52 4.28 7.19 -3.17
CA GLU A 52 4.47 8.37 -4.03
C GLU A 52 3.71 9.58 -3.47
N ARG A 53 2.46 9.39 -3.06
CA ARG A 53 1.66 10.46 -2.43
C ARG A 53 2.24 10.93 -1.10
N ALA A 54 2.87 10.04 -0.35
CA ALA A 54 3.61 10.39 0.86
C ALA A 54 4.95 11.11 0.57
N GLY A 55 5.33 11.25 -0.71
CA GLY A 55 6.56 11.91 -1.12
C GLY A 55 7.79 11.00 -1.16
N LEU A 56 7.58 9.68 -1.07
CA LEU A 56 8.64 8.68 -0.99
C LEU A 56 8.39 7.52 -1.96
N GLY A 57 8.39 7.80 -3.27
CA GLY A 57 8.33 6.76 -4.31
C GLY A 57 9.53 5.81 -4.27
N TYR A 58 9.37 4.62 -4.85
CA TYR A 58 10.44 3.62 -4.90
C TYR A 58 11.71 4.12 -5.60
N ASP A 59 11.57 4.94 -6.65
CA ASP A 59 12.67 5.60 -7.33
C ASP A 59 13.55 6.40 -6.36
N LYS A 60 12.92 7.24 -5.54
CA LYS A 60 13.61 8.05 -4.52
C LYS A 60 14.24 7.22 -3.42
N MET A 61 13.60 6.13 -3.01
CA MET A 61 14.18 5.20 -2.04
C MET A 61 15.41 4.51 -2.60
N GLU A 62 15.32 4.01 -3.83
CA GLU A 62 16.41 3.30 -4.49
C GLU A 62 17.60 4.21 -4.78
N GLU A 63 17.38 5.47 -5.18
CA GLU A 63 18.43 6.49 -5.30
C GLU A 63 19.20 6.67 -3.99
N ARG A 64 18.51 6.60 -2.87
CA ARG A 64 19.09 6.68 -1.51
C ARG A 64 19.68 5.36 -1.01
N GLY A 65 19.63 4.30 -1.80
CA GLY A 65 20.15 2.98 -1.45
C GLY A 65 19.24 2.17 -0.53
N ILE A 66 17.94 2.51 -0.48
CA ILE A 66 16.93 1.78 0.27
C ILE A 66 16.24 0.80 -0.68
N VAL A 67 16.31 -0.48 -0.39
CA VAL A 67 15.66 -1.57 -1.13
C VAL A 67 14.58 -2.19 -0.24
N VAL A 68 13.38 -2.40 -0.80
CA VAL A 68 12.21 -2.85 -0.03
C VAL A 68 11.54 -4.06 -0.69
N PRO A 69 12.15 -5.26 -0.61
CA PRO A 69 11.58 -6.46 -1.19
C PRO A 69 10.30 -6.90 -0.47
N VAL A 70 9.45 -7.61 -1.19
CA VAL A 70 8.32 -8.35 -0.62
C VAL A 70 8.85 -9.65 -0.01
N LEU A 71 8.61 -9.87 1.27
CA LEU A 71 8.99 -11.09 1.99
C LEU A 71 7.88 -12.13 2.01
N ALA A 72 6.63 -11.66 2.02
CA ALA A 72 5.46 -12.52 2.01
C ALA A 72 4.26 -11.75 1.47
N VAL A 73 3.34 -12.48 0.87
CA VAL A 73 2.06 -11.99 0.40
C VAL A 73 0.98 -13.00 0.68
N SER A 74 -0.20 -12.53 1.08
CA SER A 74 -1.42 -13.33 1.16
C SER A 74 -2.57 -12.59 0.50
N CYS A 75 -3.51 -13.33 -0.06
CA CYS A 75 -4.73 -12.78 -0.65
C CYS A 75 -5.88 -13.77 -0.44
N GLU A 76 -6.99 -13.25 0.06
CA GLU A 76 -8.25 -13.99 0.19
C GLU A 76 -9.27 -13.41 -0.79
N TYR A 77 -9.81 -14.24 -1.65
CA TYR A 77 -10.78 -13.88 -2.68
C TYR A 77 -12.19 -14.10 -2.15
N LYS A 78 -12.99 -13.05 -2.04
CA LYS A 78 -14.36 -13.11 -1.48
C LYS A 78 -15.42 -13.19 -2.58
N THR A 79 -15.36 -12.29 -3.55
CA THR A 79 -16.29 -12.20 -4.68
C THR A 79 -15.50 -11.90 -5.94
N SER A 80 -15.83 -12.57 -7.05
CA SER A 80 -15.14 -12.39 -8.33
C SER A 80 -15.31 -10.97 -8.89
N VAL A 81 -14.30 -10.52 -9.62
CA VAL A 81 -14.30 -9.27 -10.38
C VAL A 81 -14.21 -9.61 -11.87
N ARG A 82 -14.91 -8.84 -12.71
CA ARG A 82 -15.00 -9.08 -14.16
C ARG A 82 -14.42 -7.93 -14.96
N TYR A 83 -14.20 -8.19 -16.23
CA TYR A 83 -13.79 -7.18 -17.21
C TYR A 83 -14.72 -5.96 -17.20
N GLY A 84 -14.12 -4.78 -17.19
CA GLY A 84 -14.84 -3.50 -17.25
C GLY A 84 -15.38 -3.00 -15.91
N GLU A 85 -15.38 -3.83 -14.85
CA GLU A 85 -15.66 -3.38 -13.51
C GLU A 85 -14.52 -2.49 -13.00
N SER A 86 -14.83 -1.63 -12.04
CA SER A 86 -13.85 -0.79 -11.35
C SER A 86 -13.78 -1.17 -9.89
N VAL A 87 -12.57 -1.28 -9.37
CA VAL A 87 -12.30 -1.57 -7.98
C VAL A 87 -11.50 -0.45 -7.33
N ALA A 88 -11.68 -0.32 -6.03
CA ALA A 88 -10.89 0.55 -5.18
C ALA A 88 -10.01 -0.30 -4.27
N ILE A 89 -8.70 -0.14 -4.35
CA ILE A 89 -7.73 -0.81 -3.50
C ILE A 89 -7.33 0.15 -2.39
N ILE A 90 -7.53 -0.27 -1.14
CA ILE A 90 -7.30 0.53 0.06
C ILE A 90 -6.12 -0.07 0.81
N PRO A 91 -4.89 0.45 0.63
CA PRO A 91 -3.73 0.03 1.40
C PRO A 91 -3.77 0.69 2.79
N THR A 92 -3.35 -0.06 3.80
CA THR A 92 -3.22 0.42 5.18
C THR A 92 -1.90 -0.06 5.77
N VAL A 93 -1.08 0.86 6.26
CA VAL A 93 0.18 0.50 6.94
C VAL A 93 -0.17 0.04 8.35
N GLU A 94 -0.12 -1.28 8.57
CA GLU A 94 -0.53 -1.91 9.84
C GLU A 94 0.56 -1.84 10.90
N ALA A 95 1.81 -2.08 10.49
CA ALA A 95 2.93 -2.14 11.41
C ALA A 95 4.24 -1.71 10.75
N TYR A 96 5.08 -1.05 11.53
CA TYR A 96 6.42 -0.67 11.15
C TYR A 96 7.35 -0.75 12.37
N THR A 97 8.50 -1.40 12.22
CA THR A 97 9.46 -1.64 13.31
C THR A 97 10.80 -0.91 13.14
N GLY A 98 10.95 -0.10 12.10
CA GLY A 98 12.23 0.46 11.67
C GLY A 98 12.98 -0.41 10.65
N LEU A 99 12.70 -1.70 10.60
CA LEU A 99 13.28 -2.66 9.67
C LEU A 99 12.23 -3.43 8.86
N ARG A 100 11.06 -3.68 9.42
CA ARG A 100 9.98 -4.43 8.79
C ARG A 100 8.75 -3.58 8.63
N LEU A 101 8.01 -3.83 7.55
CA LEU A 101 6.79 -3.13 7.20
C LEU A 101 5.70 -4.15 6.85
N THR A 102 4.51 -3.96 7.38
CA THR A 102 3.33 -4.75 7.05
C THR A 102 2.24 -3.83 6.51
N ILE A 103 1.71 -4.15 5.35
CA ILE A 103 0.63 -3.41 4.71
C ILE A 103 -0.52 -4.38 4.44
N SER A 104 -1.70 -4.04 4.94
CA SER A 104 -2.95 -4.72 4.59
C SER A 104 -3.63 -4.03 3.41
N TYR A 105 -4.46 -4.78 2.70
CA TYR A 105 -5.21 -4.30 1.55
C TYR A 105 -6.65 -4.78 1.62
N ARG A 106 -7.56 -3.89 1.31
CA ARG A 106 -8.95 -4.23 1.05
C ARG A 106 -9.31 -3.78 -0.37
N ILE A 107 -9.75 -4.71 -1.19
CA ILE A 107 -10.25 -4.42 -2.53
C ILE A 107 -11.77 -4.44 -2.48
N VAL A 108 -12.38 -3.35 -2.88
CA VAL A 108 -13.83 -3.19 -2.91
C VAL A 108 -14.31 -2.80 -4.29
N ASP A 109 -15.55 -3.14 -4.61
CA ASP A 109 -16.22 -2.59 -5.77
C ASP A 109 -16.31 -1.07 -5.65
N ALA A 110 -15.89 -0.34 -6.68
CA ALA A 110 -15.83 1.12 -6.63
C ALA A 110 -17.21 1.79 -6.59
N GLY A 111 -18.25 1.11 -7.07
CA GLY A 111 -19.62 1.62 -7.08
C GLY A 111 -20.41 1.25 -5.83
N THR A 112 -20.29 -0.01 -5.38
CA THR A 112 -21.11 -0.56 -4.28
C THR A 112 -20.40 -0.60 -2.94
N GLY A 113 -19.07 -0.58 -2.91
CA GLY A 113 -18.27 -0.77 -1.69
C GLY A 113 -18.18 -2.23 -1.22
N GLU A 114 -18.74 -3.18 -1.96
CA GLU A 114 -18.67 -4.60 -1.63
C GLU A 114 -17.21 -5.08 -1.61
N THR A 115 -16.80 -5.78 -0.55
CA THR A 115 -15.47 -6.34 -0.45
C THR A 115 -15.30 -7.49 -1.45
N ARG A 116 -14.35 -7.34 -2.38
CA ARG A 116 -13.98 -8.31 -3.39
C ARG A 116 -12.85 -9.24 -2.93
N ALA A 117 -11.85 -8.67 -2.27
CA ALA A 117 -10.71 -9.40 -1.72
C ALA A 117 -10.07 -8.65 -0.56
N THR A 118 -9.30 -9.37 0.24
CA THR A 118 -8.43 -8.83 1.28
C THR A 118 -7.05 -9.44 1.16
N GLY A 119 -6.03 -8.76 1.63
CA GLY A 119 -4.67 -9.29 1.59
C GLY A 119 -3.70 -8.54 2.47
N GLU A 120 -2.48 -9.05 2.50
CA GLU A 120 -1.38 -8.48 3.28
C GLU A 120 -0.07 -8.70 2.53
N THR A 121 0.81 -7.73 2.62
CA THR A 121 2.22 -7.88 2.22
C THR A 121 3.14 -7.53 3.37
N ARG A 122 4.24 -8.26 3.48
CA ARG A 122 5.30 -8.00 4.44
C ARG A 122 6.61 -7.70 3.72
N HIS A 123 7.33 -6.71 4.22
CA HIS A 123 8.54 -6.17 3.62
C HIS A 123 9.65 -6.01 4.67
N ALA A 124 10.90 -5.89 4.18
CA ALA A 124 12.02 -5.44 4.97
C ALA A 124 12.74 -4.29 4.27
N PHE A 125 13.38 -3.43 5.04
CA PHE A 125 14.28 -2.39 4.54
C PHE A 125 15.71 -2.93 4.49
N LEU A 126 16.29 -2.94 3.30
CA LEU A 126 17.63 -3.47 3.03
C LEU A 126 18.50 -2.37 2.39
N ASP A 127 19.80 -2.53 2.46
CA ASP A 127 20.75 -1.77 1.66
C ASP A 127 20.90 -2.35 0.24
N ARG A 128 21.76 -1.74 -0.58
CA ARG A 128 22.02 -2.19 -1.95
C ARG A 128 22.66 -3.58 -2.06
N ASP A 129 23.26 -4.04 -0.98
CA ASP A 129 23.86 -5.39 -0.89
C ASP A 129 22.85 -6.42 -0.32
N PHE A 130 21.57 -6.03 -0.22
CA PHE A 130 20.48 -6.83 0.34
C PHE A 130 20.71 -7.23 1.81
N ARG A 131 21.41 -6.39 2.58
CA ARG A 131 21.60 -6.57 4.02
C ARG A 131 20.55 -5.76 4.80
N PRO A 132 20.09 -6.29 5.96
CA PRO A 132 19.17 -5.54 6.82
C PRO A 132 19.70 -4.15 7.16
N SER A 133 18.92 -3.12 6.84
CA SER A 133 19.29 -1.71 7.03
C SER A 133 18.19 -0.96 7.77
N PRO A 134 18.20 -0.93 9.11
CA PRO A 134 17.23 -0.18 9.88
C PRO A 134 17.24 1.30 9.52
N LEU A 135 16.08 1.83 9.08
CA LEU A 135 15.97 3.19 8.54
C LEU A 135 16.40 4.27 9.54
N ARG A 136 16.12 4.07 10.82
CA ARG A 136 16.44 5.05 11.88
C ARG A 136 17.90 5.49 11.89
N ARG A 137 18.83 4.60 11.50
CA ARG A 137 20.27 4.89 11.53
C ARG A 137 20.74 5.66 10.30
N GLY A 138 20.27 5.28 9.12
CA GLY A 138 20.74 5.85 7.86
C GLY A 138 19.80 6.88 7.24
N HIS A 139 18.50 6.79 7.52
CA HIS A 139 17.45 7.56 6.88
C HIS A 139 16.36 7.94 7.90
N PRO A 140 16.68 8.81 8.91
CA PRO A 140 15.75 9.12 9.99
C PRO A 140 14.48 9.84 9.52
N ASP A 141 14.54 10.59 8.43
CA ASP A 141 13.40 11.24 7.79
C ASP A 141 12.42 10.22 7.19
N VAL A 142 12.93 9.17 6.56
CA VAL A 142 12.11 8.06 6.04
C VAL A 142 11.52 7.24 7.19
N ASP A 143 12.28 7.00 8.24
CA ASP A 143 11.80 6.34 9.47
C ASP A 143 10.62 7.10 10.08
N GLU A 144 10.72 8.42 10.20
CA GLU A 144 9.65 9.28 10.70
C GLU A 144 8.40 9.23 9.81
N LEU A 145 8.58 9.28 8.50
CA LEU A 145 7.48 9.19 7.55
C LEU A 145 6.74 7.85 7.69
N MET A 146 7.44 6.74 7.80
CA MET A 146 6.82 5.41 7.99
C MET A 146 6.06 5.33 9.31
N ARG A 147 6.57 5.91 10.40
CA ARG A 147 5.85 6.01 11.68
C ARG A 147 4.56 6.82 11.55
N ASN A 148 4.61 7.92 10.82
CA ASN A 148 3.44 8.77 10.59
C ASN A 148 2.36 8.05 9.79
N LEU A 149 2.72 7.20 8.83
CA LEU A 149 1.76 6.37 8.07
C LEU A 149 1.03 5.37 8.98
N VAL A 150 1.72 4.73 9.91
CA VAL A 150 1.10 3.85 10.91
C VAL A 150 0.16 4.63 11.82
N ASN A 151 0.60 5.77 12.35
CA ASN A 151 -0.21 6.60 13.25
C ASN A 151 -1.45 7.14 12.55
N ALA A 152 -1.37 7.51 11.29
CA ALA A 152 -2.51 7.93 10.48
C ALA A 152 -3.54 6.79 10.31
N ALA A 153 -3.09 5.54 10.21
CA ALA A 153 -3.96 4.38 10.16
C ALA A 153 -4.70 4.16 11.51
N LEU A 154 -3.98 4.28 12.62
CA LEU A 154 -4.52 4.08 13.97
C LEU A 154 -5.52 5.18 14.40
N ALA A 155 -5.31 6.43 13.98
CA ALA A 155 -6.14 7.56 14.38
C ALA A 155 -7.62 7.47 13.91
N PHE A 156 -7.95 6.50 13.08
CA PHE A 156 -9.27 6.31 12.47
C PHE A 156 -9.83 4.89 12.64
N MET A 157 -9.23 4.06 13.46
CA MET A 157 -9.90 2.84 13.91
C MET A 157 -11.02 3.22 14.87
N PRO A 158 -12.25 2.67 14.65
CA PRO A 158 -13.40 2.94 15.54
C PRO A 158 -13.16 2.35 16.92
#